data_1bd90dd39658cc91add5aaa8726ec587
#
_entry.id   1bd90dd39658cc91add5aaa8726ec587
#
_cell.length_a   1.000
_cell.length_b   1.000
_cell.length_c   1.000
_cell.angle_alpha   90.00
_cell.angle_beta   90.00
_cell.angle_gamma   90.00
#
_symmetry.space_group_name_H-M   'P 1'
#
loop_
_entity.id
_entity.type
_entity.pdbx_description
1 polymer ?
#
loop_
_entity_poly.entity_id
_entity_poly.type
_entity_poly.pdbx_seq_one_letter_code
_entity_poly.pdbx_strand_id
1 'polypeptide(L)'
;RELPAKTPAIVTMGKFSAGHAPNIIPQEAVIEGTIRTFDRDVTALILRRIGEITDATARAFRGSASVEELASAPPLKNDEALTEQMARCAEMLFGEKSVYRLREGGMGSEDFASYTYELPCAYLLLGAGTAQEDARYGKPMHNESVVFNENILPRGSALLAYGAMQWLEDRQ
;
A
#
# COMPACT_ATOMS: atom_id res chain seq x y z
N ARG A 1 -1.68 -2.46 25.29
CA ARG A 1 -2.01 -3.11 24.00
C ARG A 1 -3.29 -2.50 23.44
N GLU A 2 -3.19 -1.78 22.34
CA GLU A 2 -4.28 -0.99 21.76
C GLU A 2 -5.05 -1.80 20.69
N LEU A 3 -4.36 -2.68 19.97
CA LEU A 3 -4.93 -3.50 18.91
C LEU A 3 -5.01 -4.99 19.30
N PRO A 4 -5.97 -5.75 18.79
CA PRO A 4 -5.98 -7.22 18.89
C PRO A 4 -4.69 -7.82 18.32
N ALA A 5 -4.26 -8.96 18.86
CA ALA A 5 -2.98 -9.58 18.49
C ALA A 5 -2.86 -10.00 17.02
N LYS A 6 -4.01 -10.23 16.37
CA LYS A 6 -4.09 -10.68 14.98
C LYS A 6 -4.31 -9.54 13.98
N THR A 7 -4.41 -8.29 14.45
CA THR A 7 -4.60 -7.13 13.58
C THR A 7 -3.25 -6.67 13.05
N PRO A 8 -2.98 -6.82 11.74
CA PRO A 8 -1.72 -6.38 11.17
C PRO A 8 -1.67 -4.84 11.14
N ALA A 9 -0.66 -4.28 11.78
CA ALA A 9 -0.40 -2.86 11.75
C ALA A 9 1.10 -2.58 11.96
N ILE A 10 1.63 -1.62 11.23
CA ILE A 10 3.00 -1.14 11.37
C ILE A 10 2.95 0.36 11.64
N VAL A 11 3.61 0.78 12.72
CA VAL A 11 3.85 2.19 13.06
C VAL A 11 5.35 2.35 13.20
N THR A 12 5.94 3.18 12.35
CA THR A 12 7.39 3.41 12.34
C THR A 12 7.66 4.89 12.48
N MET A 13 8.40 5.30 13.50
CA MET A 13 8.95 6.63 13.65
C MET A 13 10.39 6.59 13.15
N GLY A 14 10.59 6.98 11.88
CA GLY A 14 11.87 6.82 11.18
C GLY A 14 12.81 8.01 11.29
N LYS A 15 12.30 9.19 11.70
CA LYS A 15 13.10 10.41 11.81
C LYS A 15 12.73 11.18 13.05
N PHE A 16 13.76 11.69 13.72
CA PHE A 16 13.67 12.63 14.85
C PHE A 16 14.63 13.78 14.61
N SER A 17 14.16 15.01 14.73
CA SER A 17 14.94 16.21 14.50
C SER A 17 14.69 17.22 15.62
N ALA A 18 15.74 17.73 16.24
CA ALA A 18 15.67 18.79 17.26
C ALA A 18 17.00 19.52 17.37
N GLY A 19 16.93 20.85 17.48
CA GLY A 19 18.07 21.72 17.78
C GLY A 19 19.14 21.86 16.69
N HIS A 20 20.03 22.83 16.88
CA HIS A 20 21.10 23.15 15.94
C HIS A 20 22.47 23.30 16.62
N ALA A 21 22.51 23.43 17.94
CA ALA A 21 23.74 23.62 18.70
C ALA A 21 23.68 22.90 20.05
N PRO A 22 24.81 22.39 20.56
CA PRO A 22 24.82 21.52 21.75
C PRO A 22 24.54 22.31 23.06
N ASN A 23 24.64 23.61 23.06
CA ASN A 23 24.42 24.48 24.22
C ASN A 23 23.11 25.27 24.16
N ILE A 24 22.22 24.96 23.18
CA ILE A 24 20.92 25.64 23.00
C ILE A 24 19.82 24.61 23.08
N ILE A 25 18.91 24.76 24.04
CA ILE A 25 17.72 23.92 24.15
C ILE A 25 16.78 24.30 22.99
N PRO A 26 16.39 23.34 22.13
CA PRO A 26 15.49 23.60 21.02
C PRO A 26 14.08 23.96 21.49
N GLN A 27 13.40 24.84 20.76
CA GLN A 27 12.02 25.19 21.03
C GLN A 27 11.04 24.09 20.59
N GLU A 28 11.45 23.32 19.59
CA GLU A 28 10.64 22.24 19.02
C GLU A 28 11.46 21.00 18.70
N ALA A 29 10.76 19.88 18.67
CA ALA A 29 11.26 18.62 18.13
C ALA A 29 10.23 18.05 17.17
N VAL A 30 10.69 17.56 16.03
CA VAL A 30 9.85 16.96 15.00
C VAL A 30 10.14 15.47 14.89
N ILE A 31 9.07 14.68 14.94
CA ILE A 31 9.12 13.23 14.72
C ILE A 31 8.33 12.93 13.45
N GLU A 32 8.94 12.28 12.49
CA GLU A 32 8.29 11.86 11.25
C GLU A 32 8.24 10.33 11.18
N GLY A 33 7.09 9.83 10.71
CA GLY A 33 6.88 8.39 10.67
C GLY A 33 5.85 7.97 9.64
N THR A 34 5.60 6.67 9.59
CA THR A 34 4.60 6.07 8.71
C THR A 34 3.71 5.11 9.47
N ILE A 35 2.46 5.00 9.02
CA ILE A 35 1.47 4.03 9.49
C ILE A 35 1.10 3.16 8.30
N ARG A 36 1.05 1.84 8.50
CA ARG A 36 0.59 0.89 7.49
C ARG A 36 -0.37 -0.09 8.14
N THR A 37 -1.54 -0.26 7.53
CA THR A 37 -2.59 -1.18 7.99
C THR A 37 -3.31 -1.77 6.78
N PHE A 38 -4.17 -2.76 7.01
CA PHE A 38 -5.11 -3.28 6.00
C PHE A 38 -6.55 -2.80 6.24
N ASP A 39 -6.76 -1.88 7.20
CA ASP A 39 -8.08 -1.43 7.61
C ASP A 39 -8.08 0.06 7.94
N ARG A 40 -9.05 0.82 7.37
CA ARG A 40 -9.18 2.28 7.59
C ARG A 40 -9.52 2.62 9.04
N ASP A 41 -10.34 1.80 9.71
CA ASP A 41 -10.74 2.06 11.09
C ASP A 41 -9.55 1.84 12.03
N VAL A 42 -8.70 0.86 11.72
CA VAL A 42 -7.43 0.63 12.43
C VAL A 42 -6.49 1.82 12.24
N THR A 43 -6.38 2.35 11.01
CA THR A 43 -5.59 3.57 10.74
C THR A 43 -6.10 4.76 11.55
N ALA A 44 -7.41 5.00 11.51
CA ALA A 44 -8.05 6.09 12.26
C ALA A 44 -7.85 5.94 13.79
N LEU A 45 -7.95 4.72 14.30
CA LEU A 45 -7.67 4.44 15.71
C LEU A 45 -6.23 4.78 16.08
N ILE A 46 -5.26 4.35 15.26
CA ILE A 46 -3.83 4.60 15.49
C ILE A 46 -3.54 6.10 15.47
N LEU A 47 -4.02 6.83 14.47
CA LEU A 47 -3.84 8.29 14.37
C LEU A 47 -4.40 9.03 15.59
N ARG A 48 -5.63 8.69 16.00
CA ARG A 48 -6.23 9.23 17.21
C ARG A 48 -5.35 8.95 18.43
N ARG A 49 -4.90 7.73 18.63
CA ARG A 49 -4.08 7.34 19.77
C ARG A 49 -2.70 8.00 19.76
N ILE A 50 -2.09 8.19 18.61
CA ILE A 50 -0.85 8.97 18.47
C ILE A 50 -1.11 10.40 18.98
N GLY A 51 -2.18 11.05 18.52
CA GLY A 51 -2.54 12.39 18.97
C GLY A 51 -2.74 12.48 20.48
N GLU A 52 -3.51 11.57 21.07
CA GLU A 52 -3.78 11.52 22.51
C GLU A 52 -2.50 11.32 23.34
N ILE A 53 -1.63 10.40 22.92
CA ILE A 53 -0.37 10.11 23.64
C ILE A 53 0.59 11.29 23.51
N THR A 54 0.72 11.86 22.32
CA THR A 54 1.61 12.99 22.02
C THR A 54 1.22 14.23 22.85
N ASP A 55 -0.08 14.56 22.84
CA ASP A 55 -0.62 15.70 23.60
C ASP A 55 -0.45 15.49 25.13
N ALA A 56 -0.80 14.32 25.64
CA ALA A 56 -0.65 14.01 27.07
C ALA A 56 0.81 14.07 27.52
N THR A 57 1.73 13.55 26.67
CA THR A 57 3.16 13.57 26.96
C THR A 57 3.71 15.00 26.96
N ALA A 58 3.37 15.82 25.96
CA ALA A 58 3.80 17.20 25.89
C ALA A 58 3.31 18.02 27.11
N ARG A 59 2.03 17.86 27.48
CA ARG A 59 1.47 18.53 28.67
C ARG A 59 2.13 18.12 29.99
N ALA A 60 2.55 16.85 30.13
CA ALA A 60 3.27 16.41 31.32
C ALA A 60 4.57 17.20 31.54
N PHE A 61 5.19 17.70 30.46
CA PHE A 61 6.39 18.53 30.49
C PHE A 61 6.11 20.02 30.24
N ARG A 62 4.86 20.49 30.36
CA ARG A 62 4.41 21.88 30.17
C ARG A 62 4.64 22.40 28.74
N GLY A 63 4.69 21.51 27.77
CA GLY A 63 4.73 21.82 26.35
C GLY A 63 3.39 21.62 25.67
N SER A 64 3.40 21.78 24.36
CA SER A 64 2.29 21.45 23.47
C SER A 64 2.79 20.59 22.31
N ALA A 65 1.89 19.86 21.68
CA ALA A 65 2.23 19.11 20.49
C ALA A 65 1.05 19.11 19.50
N SER A 66 1.36 18.98 18.23
CA SER A 66 0.40 18.75 17.16
C SER A 66 0.80 17.54 16.34
N VAL A 67 -0.17 16.86 15.77
CA VAL A 67 0.04 15.74 14.83
C VAL A 67 -0.60 16.14 13.51
N GLU A 68 0.14 16.01 12.44
CA GLU A 68 -0.29 16.32 11.08
C GLU A 68 -0.13 15.09 10.19
N GLU A 69 -1.13 14.78 9.41
CA GLU A 69 -1.06 13.76 8.36
C GLU A 69 -0.67 14.43 7.05
N LEU A 70 0.57 14.20 6.59
CA LEU A 70 1.13 14.88 5.42
C LEU A 70 0.66 14.26 4.10
N ALA A 71 0.47 12.94 4.09
CA ALA A 71 -0.02 12.19 2.94
C ALA A 71 -0.69 10.91 3.40
N SER A 72 -1.78 10.53 2.73
CA SER A 72 -2.54 9.33 3.03
C SER A 72 -2.96 8.63 1.76
N ALA A 73 -2.83 7.30 1.77
CA ALA A 73 -3.53 6.42 0.84
C ALA A 73 -4.21 5.33 1.66
N PRO A 74 -5.50 5.05 1.43
CA PRO A 74 -6.19 4.01 2.17
C PRO A 74 -5.64 2.63 1.82
N PRO A 75 -5.87 1.60 2.65
CA PRO A 75 -5.58 0.22 2.28
C PRO A 75 -6.30 -0.16 0.99
N LEU A 76 -5.58 -0.77 0.03
CA LEU A 76 -6.17 -1.25 -1.21
C LEU A 76 -7.09 -2.43 -0.92
N LYS A 77 -8.32 -2.37 -1.45
CA LYS A 77 -9.33 -3.41 -1.30
C LYS A 77 -9.91 -3.78 -2.65
N ASN A 78 -9.54 -4.94 -3.17
CA ASN A 78 -10.15 -5.47 -4.38
C ASN A 78 -11.61 -5.91 -4.13
N ASP A 79 -12.47 -5.67 -5.12
CA ASP A 79 -13.77 -6.33 -5.22
C ASP A 79 -13.58 -7.80 -5.59
N GLU A 80 -14.17 -8.69 -4.80
CA GLU A 80 -13.96 -10.14 -4.93
C GLU A 80 -14.50 -10.67 -6.27
N ALA A 81 -15.72 -10.25 -6.66
CA ALA A 81 -16.37 -10.72 -7.88
C ALA A 81 -15.61 -10.25 -9.13
N LEU A 82 -15.22 -8.96 -9.16
CA LEU A 82 -14.46 -8.41 -10.28
C LEU A 82 -13.06 -9.01 -10.36
N THR A 83 -12.41 -9.23 -9.22
CA THR A 83 -11.08 -9.87 -9.19
C THR A 83 -11.13 -11.28 -9.74
N GLU A 84 -12.15 -12.06 -9.36
CA GLU A 84 -12.33 -13.41 -9.91
C GLU A 84 -12.70 -13.41 -11.39
N GLN A 85 -13.49 -12.45 -11.85
CA GLN A 85 -13.76 -12.24 -13.29
C GLN A 85 -12.46 -11.98 -14.05
N MET A 86 -11.62 -11.06 -13.57
CA MET A 86 -10.33 -10.76 -14.18
C MET A 86 -9.37 -11.95 -14.15
N ALA A 87 -9.38 -12.74 -13.07
CA ALA A 87 -8.59 -13.98 -12.98
C ALA A 87 -9.01 -14.97 -14.07
N ARG A 88 -10.32 -15.19 -14.27
CA ARG A 88 -10.82 -16.05 -15.37
C ARG A 88 -10.42 -15.51 -16.74
N CYS A 89 -10.50 -14.20 -16.96
CA CYS A 89 -10.02 -13.59 -18.21
C CYS A 89 -8.54 -13.88 -18.46
N ALA A 90 -7.71 -13.78 -17.43
CA ALA A 90 -6.29 -14.10 -17.54
C ALA A 90 -6.05 -15.59 -17.83
N GLU A 91 -6.77 -16.48 -17.18
CA GLU A 91 -6.71 -17.93 -17.42
C GLU A 91 -7.11 -18.28 -18.86
N MET A 92 -8.15 -17.64 -19.39
CA MET A 92 -8.58 -17.83 -20.79
C MET A 92 -7.56 -17.35 -21.79
N LEU A 93 -6.93 -16.20 -21.56
CA LEU A 93 -5.92 -15.62 -22.46
C LEU A 93 -4.57 -16.33 -22.40
N PHE A 94 -4.15 -16.77 -21.21
CA PHE A 94 -2.77 -17.19 -20.97
C PHE A 94 -2.65 -18.60 -20.36
N GLY A 95 -3.76 -19.27 -20.10
CA GLY A 95 -3.83 -20.60 -19.48
C GLY A 95 -3.93 -20.54 -17.94
N GLU A 96 -4.49 -21.60 -17.36
CA GLU A 96 -4.76 -21.69 -15.91
C GLU A 96 -3.52 -21.47 -15.02
N LYS A 97 -2.35 -21.89 -15.47
CA LYS A 97 -1.09 -21.74 -14.71
C LYS A 97 -0.53 -20.31 -14.71
N SER A 98 -1.14 -19.39 -15.45
CA SER A 98 -0.71 -17.99 -15.53
C SER A 98 -1.18 -17.14 -14.36
N VAL A 99 -2.16 -17.62 -13.58
CA VAL A 99 -2.79 -16.86 -12.49
C VAL A 99 -2.34 -17.40 -11.14
N TYR A 100 -1.84 -16.50 -10.31
CA TYR A 100 -1.52 -16.75 -8.92
C TYR A 100 -2.41 -15.92 -8.00
N ARG A 101 -3.28 -16.54 -7.21
CA ARG A 101 -4.14 -15.85 -6.25
C ARG A 101 -3.39 -15.65 -4.94
N LEU A 102 -3.02 -14.41 -4.67
CA LEU A 102 -2.39 -14.02 -3.41
C LEU A 102 -3.41 -14.17 -2.26
N ARG A 103 -3.01 -14.87 -1.21
CA ARG A 103 -3.83 -15.04 0.00
C ARG A 103 -3.65 -13.89 0.98
N GLU A 104 -2.50 -13.24 0.93
CA GLU A 104 -2.14 -12.13 1.80
C GLU A 104 -1.63 -10.98 0.93
N GLY A 105 -2.10 -9.78 1.22
CA GLY A 105 -1.67 -8.54 0.56
C GLY A 105 -0.33 -8.05 1.12
N GLY A 106 0.39 -7.28 0.32
CA GLY A 106 1.55 -6.51 0.79
C GLY A 106 1.12 -5.22 1.50
N MET A 107 1.94 -4.73 2.43
CA MET A 107 1.72 -3.43 3.07
C MET A 107 2.35 -2.26 2.27
N GLY A 108 2.32 -2.35 0.95
CA GLY A 108 2.65 -1.25 0.06
C GLY A 108 1.63 -0.11 0.15
N SER A 109 1.97 1.05 -0.41
CA SER A 109 1.04 2.16 -0.61
C SER A 109 0.74 2.27 -2.10
N GLU A 110 -0.52 2.51 -2.44
CA GLU A 110 -1.01 2.60 -3.81
C GLU A 110 -2.11 3.66 -3.88
N ASP A 111 -1.96 4.65 -4.74
CA ASP A 111 -2.94 5.75 -4.88
C ASP A 111 -4.25 5.30 -5.54
N PHE A 112 -4.19 4.26 -6.40
CA PHE A 112 -5.37 3.58 -6.94
C PHE A 112 -6.30 3.06 -5.84
N ALA A 113 -5.77 2.81 -4.63
CA ALA A 113 -6.55 2.34 -3.50
C ALA A 113 -7.76 3.24 -3.19
N SER A 114 -7.67 4.55 -3.45
CA SER A 114 -8.77 5.49 -3.23
C SER A 114 -10.02 5.14 -4.04
N TYR A 115 -9.85 4.65 -5.27
CA TYR A 115 -10.97 4.25 -6.13
C TYR A 115 -11.71 3.01 -5.60
N THR A 116 -11.00 2.14 -4.86
CA THR A 116 -11.58 0.88 -4.36
C THR A 116 -12.64 1.06 -3.28
N TYR A 117 -12.82 2.29 -2.78
CA TYR A 117 -13.87 2.66 -1.81
C TYR A 117 -15.08 3.31 -2.45
N GLU A 118 -14.95 3.74 -3.71
CA GLU A 118 -16.01 4.41 -4.45
C GLU A 118 -16.65 3.49 -5.50
N LEU A 119 -15.85 2.56 -6.05
CA LEU A 119 -16.23 1.68 -7.14
C LEU A 119 -15.73 0.26 -6.90
N PRO A 120 -16.40 -0.77 -7.45
CA PRO A 120 -15.81 -2.11 -7.55
C PRO A 120 -14.54 -2.06 -8.40
N CYS A 121 -13.40 -2.40 -7.82
CA CYS A 121 -12.10 -2.35 -8.47
C CYS A 121 -11.36 -3.68 -8.33
N ALA A 122 -10.49 -3.97 -9.30
CA ALA A 122 -9.54 -5.06 -9.24
C ALA A 122 -8.14 -4.54 -9.58
N TYR A 123 -7.24 -4.58 -8.61
CA TYR A 123 -5.83 -4.28 -8.79
C TYR A 123 -5.05 -5.58 -8.93
N LEU A 124 -4.33 -5.72 -10.03
CA LEU A 124 -3.62 -6.94 -10.40
C LEU A 124 -2.12 -6.66 -10.49
N LEU A 125 -1.32 -7.63 -10.12
CA LEU A 125 0.13 -7.59 -10.31
C LEU A 125 0.51 -8.37 -11.55
N LEU A 126 1.24 -7.76 -12.46
CA LEU A 126 1.78 -8.39 -13.65
C LEU A 126 3.22 -8.81 -13.41
N GLY A 127 3.50 -10.12 -13.45
CA GLY A 127 4.86 -10.64 -13.34
C GLY A 127 5.71 -10.21 -14.54
N ALA A 128 6.81 -9.52 -14.28
CA ALA A 128 7.63 -8.90 -15.32
C ALA A 128 9.03 -9.52 -15.45
N GLY A 129 9.12 -10.83 -15.28
CA GLY A 129 10.34 -11.62 -15.43
C GLY A 129 10.84 -12.22 -14.12
N THR A 130 11.77 -13.14 -14.23
CA THR A 130 12.36 -13.85 -13.08
C THR A 130 13.88 -13.71 -13.10
N ALA A 131 14.51 -13.84 -11.92
CA ALA A 131 15.96 -13.81 -11.80
C ALA A 131 16.66 -14.96 -12.55
N GLN A 132 15.94 -16.05 -12.89
CA GLN A 132 16.45 -17.13 -13.71
C GLN A 132 16.56 -16.75 -15.19
N GLU A 133 15.67 -15.87 -15.67
CA GLU A 133 15.71 -15.35 -17.06
C GLU A 133 16.78 -14.27 -17.22
N ASP A 134 16.82 -13.33 -16.29
CA ASP A 134 17.83 -12.26 -16.21
C ASP A 134 17.97 -11.82 -14.75
N ALA A 135 19.18 -11.85 -14.22
CA ALA A 135 19.45 -11.47 -12.81
C ALA A 135 18.95 -10.06 -12.45
N ARG A 136 18.79 -9.17 -13.43
CA ARG A 136 18.27 -7.82 -13.24
C ARG A 136 16.76 -7.80 -12.93
N TYR A 137 15.99 -8.78 -13.42
CA TYR A 137 14.54 -8.90 -13.14
C TYR A 137 14.25 -9.28 -11.69
N GLY A 138 15.22 -9.86 -10.98
CA GLY A 138 15.10 -10.21 -9.57
C GLY A 138 15.32 -9.05 -8.58
N LYS A 139 15.58 -7.84 -9.07
CA LYS A 139 15.78 -6.67 -8.20
C LYS A 139 14.41 -6.22 -7.63
N PRO A 140 14.39 -5.79 -6.35
CA PRO A 140 13.16 -5.27 -5.77
C PRO A 140 12.72 -3.97 -6.46
N MET A 141 11.42 -3.67 -6.37
CA MET A 141 10.88 -2.37 -6.76
C MET A 141 11.59 -1.24 -5.99
N HIS A 142 11.64 -0.04 -6.56
CA HIS A 142 12.36 1.12 -6.01
C HIS A 142 13.88 0.92 -5.89
N ASN A 143 14.47 0.16 -6.79
CA ASN A 143 15.90 -0.02 -6.92
C ASN A 143 16.37 0.60 -8.26
N GLU A 144 17.46 1.38 -8.25
CA GLU A 144 17.99 2.05 -9.45
C GLU A 144 18.41 1.09 -10.58
N SER A 145 18.65 -0.17 -10.23
CA SER A 145 19.07 -1.23 -11.17
C SER A 145 17.92 -2.16 -11.56
N VAL A 146 16.66 -1.87 -11.18
CA VAL A 146 15.53 -2.71 -11.57
C VAL A 146 15.27 -2.59 -13.07
N VAL A 147 15.03 -3.73 -13.69
CA VAL A 147 14.65 -3.84 -15.12
C VAL A 147 13.51 -4.83 -15.22
N PHE A 148 12.60 -4.59 -16.14
CA PHE A 148 11.45 -5.44 -16.40
C PHE A 148 11.55 -6.10 -17.78
N ASN A 149 10.99 -7.29 -17.91
CA ASN A 149 10.82 -7.93 -19.21
C ASN A 149 9.69 -7.23 -19.98
N GLU A 150 10.04 -6.38 -20.94
CA GLU A 150 9.07 -5.62 -21.72
C GLU A 150 8.16 -6.48 -22.60
N ASN A 151 8.53 -7.74 -22.88
CA ASN A 151 7.70 -8.68 -23.63
C ASN A 151 6.39 -9.03 -22.91
N ILE A 152 6.26 -8.67 -21.63
CA ILE A 152 5.03 -8.86 -20.85
C ILE A 152 3.97 -7.77 -21.11
N LEU A 153 4.36 -6.57 -21.59
CA LEU A 153 3.48 -5.43 -21.78
C LEU A 153 2.25 -5.74 -22.66
N PRO A 154 2.38 -6.44 -23.82
CA PRO A 154 1.22 -6.82 -24.61
C PRO A 154 0.22 -7.70 -23.86
N ARG A 155 0.69 -8.54 -22.93
CA ARG A 155 -0.21 -9.39 -22.12
C ARG A 155 -1.00 -8.55 -21.13
N GLY A 156 -0.37 -7.57 -20.48
CA GLY A 156 -1.07 -6.62 -19.60
C GLY A 156 -2.16 -5.86 -20.34
N SER A 157 -1.83 -5.31 -21.52
CA SER A 157 -2.79 -4.59 -22.37
C SER A 157 -3.94 -5.49 -22.84
N ALA A 158 -3.63 -6.72 -23.26
CA ALA A 158 -4.65 -7.68 -23.68
C ALA A 158 -5.60 -8.05 -22.53
N LEU A 159 -5.08 -8.25 -21.33
CA LEU A 159 -5.91 -8.57 -20.16
C LEU A 159 -6.86 -7.43 -19.81
N LEU A 160 -6.39 -6.19 -19.80
CA LEU A 160 -7.23 -5.03 -19.51
C LEU A 160 -8.33 -4.88 -20.56
N ALA A 161 -7.99 -4.97 -21.85
CA ALA A 161 -8.96 -4.86 -22.95
C ALA A 161 -10.00 -5.98 -22.92
N TYR A 162 -9.55 -7.23 -22.78
CA TYR A 162 -10.44 -8.39 -22.74
C TYR A 162 -11.33 -8.37 -21.50
N GLY A 163 -10.77 -8.04 -20.32
CA GLY A 163 -11.53 -7.91 -19.09
C GLY A 163 -12.63 -6.84 -19.19
N ALA A 164 -12.34 -5.69 -19.80
CA ALA A 164 -13.33 -4.64 -20.04
C ALA A 164 -14.45 -5.11 -20.99
N MET A 165 -14.11 -5.82 -22.06
CA MET A 165 -15.09 -6.40 -22.99
C MET A 165 -16.01 -7.39 -22.27
N GLN A 166 -15.45 -8.34 -21.53
CA GLN A 166 -16.24 -9.35 -20.79
C GLN A 166 -17.13 -8.70 -19.72
N TRP A 167 -16.62 -7.67 -19.03
CA TRP A 167 -17.42 -6.93 -18.05
C TRP A 167 -18.63 -6.24 -18.67
N LEU A 168 -18.50 -5.71 -19.89
CA LEU A 168 -19.60 -5.09 -20.63
C LEU A 168 -20.61 -6.12 -21.15
N GLU A 169 -20.15 -7.28 -21.65
CA GLU A 169 -20.99 -8.37 -22.14
C GLU A 169 -21.87 -8.96 -21.03
N ASP A 170 -21.30 -9.18 -19.84
CA ASP A 170 -22.00 -9.74 -18.68
C ASP A 170 -23.12 -8.82 -18.11
N ARG A 171 -23.24 -7.60 -18.60
CA ARG A 171 -24.21 -6.57 -18.14
C ARG A 171 -25.22 -6.14 -19.19
N GLN A 172 -25.22 -6.79 -20.34
CA GLN A 172 -26.26 -6.64 -21.38
C GLN A 172 -27.38 -7.66 -21.15
#